data_7d793dc5d2245abc8e61af5fdd55092d
#
_entry.id   7d793dc5d2245abc8e61af5fdd55092d
#
_cell.length_a   1.000
_cell.length_b   1.000
_cell.length_c   1.000
_cell.angle_alpha   90.00
_cell.angle_beta   90.00
_cell.angle_gamma   90.00
#
_symmetry.space_group_name_H-M   'P 1'
#
loop_
_entity.id
_entity.type
_entity.pdbx_description
1 polymer ?
#
loop_
_entity_poly.entity_id
_entity_poly.type
_entity_poly.pdbx_seq_one_letter_code
_entity_poly.pdbx_strand_id
1 'polypeptide(L)'
;MNPVQWALLAASVTLTTATHAATTPPQSHPATSAAAPLQVSAIDHVGINVPDIDAAIRFFSALMGARVVSDISPGKIQDQWKSQFRWHGSSELQRFVMLQIDGGAKLELFQYQGSEVNQAQPHGDDAGASHVALRTADIDSSLAILKRLNVTILNEPITNSDGIRWFYFQAPWGTQIELVSLPHSVGG
;
A
#
# COMPACT_ATOMS: atom_id res chain seq x y z
N MET A 1 -16.52 -36.02 -2.47
CA MET A 1 -16.48 -34.76 -1.76
C MET A 1 -17.26 -33.75 -2.56
N ASN A 2 -18.37 -33.23 -2.02
CA ASN A 2 -19.42 -32.57 -2.78
C ASN A 2 -19.13 -31.10 -3.09
N PRO A 3 -19.48 -30.63 -4.31
CA PRO A 3 -19.50 -29.19 -4.61
C PRO A 3 -20.82 -28.59 -4.09
N VAL A 4 -20.74 -27.43 -3.45
CA VAL A 4 -21.86 -26.65 -2.95
C VAL A 4 -22.56 -25.98 -4.14
N GLN A 5 -23.79 -26.37 -4.40
CA GLN A 5 -24.68 -25.75 -5.39
C GLN A 5 -25.35 -24.51 -4.79
N TRP A 6 -25.23 -23.39 -5.48
CA TRP A 6 -26.03 -22.19 -5.20
C TRP A 6 -27.38 -22.30 -5.85
N ALA A 7 -28.44 -22.41 -5.05
CA ALA A 7 -29.83 -22.45 -5.54
C ALA A 7 -30.35 -21.03 -5.79
N LEU A 8 -30.75 -20.75 -7.02
CA LEU A 8 -31.52 -19.58 -7.43
C LEU A 8 -32.98 -19.70 -6.93
N LEU A 9 -33.41 -18.78 -6.05
CA LEU A 9 -34.83 -18.62 -5.71
C LEU A 9 -35.45 -17.65 -6.73
N ALA A 10 -36.36 -18.19 -7.56
CA ALA A 10 -37.25 -17.39 -8.39
C ALA A 10 -38.45 -16.93 -7.56
N ALA A 11 -38.58 -15.62 -7.37
CA ALA A 11 -39.76 -15.01 -6.75
C ALA A 11 -40.77 -14.61 -7.83
N SER A 12 -41.97 -15.20 -7.76
CA SER A 12 -43.11 -14.90 -8.63
C SER A 12 -43.69 -13.52 -8.27
N VAL A 13 -43.77 -12.63 -9.23
CA VAL A 13 -44.39 -11.30 -9.08
C VAL A 13 -45.86 -11.39 -9.50
N THR A 14 -46.81 -11.23 -8.56
CA THR A 14 -48.22 -11.04 -8.82
C THR A 14 -48.50 -9.58 -9.20
N LEU A 15 -49.08 -9.40 -10.37
CA LEU A 15 -49.48 -8.10 -10.89
C LEU A 15 -50.74 -7.61 -10.16
N THR A 16 -50.62 -6.55 -9.35
CA THR A 16 -51.77 -5.79 -8.86
C THR A 16 -51.86 -4.46 -9.60
N THR A 17 -52.94 -4.21 -10.25
CA THR A 17 -53.27 -2.92 -10.93
C THR A 17 -53.51 -1.84 -9.91
N ALA A 18 -52.64 -0.81 -9.88
CA ALA A 18 -52.80 0.35 -9.08
C ALA A 18 -53.19 1.58 -9.93
N THR A 19 -54.23 2.27 -9.47
CA THR A 19 -54.85 3.48 -10.00
C THR A 19 -53.84 4.64 -10.10
N HIS A 20 -53.99 5.42 -11.17
CA HIS A 20 -53.24 6.63 -11.46
C HIS A 20 -53.29 7.66 -10.32
N ALA A 21 -52.15 7.89 -9.66
CA ALA A 21 -51.92 9.09 -8.89
C ALA A 21 -51.11 10.06 -9.76
N ALA A 22 -51.53 11.34 -9.78
CA ALA A 22 -50.88 12.39 -10.54
C ALA A 22 -49.41 12.52 -10.19
N THR A 23 -48.52 12.30 -11.17
CA THR A 23 -47.09 12.45 -11.02
C THR A 23 -46.72 13.92 -11.00
N THR A 24 -46.30 14.44 -9.85
CA THR A 24 -45.55 15.68 -9.74
C THR A 24 -44.26 15.55 -10.57
N PRO A 25 -43.90 16.51 -11.44
CA PRO A 25 -42.67 16.42 -12.20
C PRO A 25 -41.48 16.37 -11.26
N PRO A 26 -40.43 15.58 -11.56
CA PRO A 26 -39.24 15.51 -10.74
C PRO A 26 -38.60 16.87 -10.65
N GLN A 27 -38.42 17.38 -9.42
CA GLN A 27 -37.64 18.60 -9.19
C GLN A 27 -36.20 18.28 -9.65
N SER A 28 -35.76 19.04 -10.65
CA SER A 28 -34.35 19.03 -11.07
C SER A 28 -33.54 19.60 -9.92
N HIS A 29 -32.87 18.74 -9.17
CA HIS A 29 -31.82 19.21 -8.28
C HIS A 29 -30.74 19.88 -9.15
N PRO A 30 -30.28 21.08 -8.81
CA PRO A 30 -29.18 21.70 -9.54
C PRO A 30 -27.99 20.73 -9.48
N ALA A 31 -27.47 20.37 -10.65
CA ALA A 31 -26.25 19.58 -10.76
C ALA A 31 -25.17 20.32 -9.97
N THR A 32 -24.76 19.75 -8.84
CA THR A 32 -23.62 20.26 -8.09
C THR A 32 -22.44 20.21 -9.07
N SER A 33 -21.93 21.38 -9.47
CA SER A 33 -20.76 21.47 -10.31
C SER A 33 -19.65 20.65 -9.64
N ALA A 34 -19.30 19.50 -10.22
CA ALA A 34 -18.22 18.68 -9.69
C ALA A 34 -16.96 19.56 -9.69
N ALA A 35 -16.38 19.74 -8.52
CA ALA A 35 -15.09 20.45 -8.41
C ALA A 35 -14.07 19.78 -9.33
N ALA A 36 -13.23 20.58 -9.99
CA ALA A 36 -12.17 20.04 -10.81
C ALA A 36 -11.26 19.13 -9.96
N PRO A 37 -10.79 17.99 -10.50
CA PRO A 37 -9.91 17.09 -9.76
C PRO A 37 -8.58 17.77 -9.42
N LEU A 38 -7.92 17.30 -8.37
CA LEU A 38 -6.59 17.76 -8.01
C LEU A 38 -5.61 17.54 -9.20
N GLN A 39 -4.73 18.50 -9.43
CA GLN A 39 -3.68 18.41 -10.43
C GLN A 39 -2.51 17.58 -9.86
N VAL A 40 -2.62 16.25 -9.90
CA VAL A 40 -1.57 15.32 -9.45
C VAL A 40 -0.83 14.78 -10.66
N SER A 41 0.50 14.92 -10.70
CA SER A 41 1.35 14.50 -11.81
C SER A 41 2.06 13.17 -11.56
N ALA A 42 2.39 12.85 -10.30
CA ALA A 42 3.15 11.64 -9.93
C ALA A 42 3.01 11.32 -8.44
N ILE A 43 3.47 10.15 -8.05
CA ILE A 43 3.79 9.82 -6.65
C ILE A 43 5.21 10.35 -6.40
N ASP A 44 5.38 11.25 -5.43
CA ASP A 44 6.69 11.76 -5.07
C ASP A 44 7.49 10.73 -4.24
N HIS A 45 6.90 10.21 -3.17
CA HIS A 45 7.49 9.18 -2.30
C HIS A 45 6.41 8.33 -1.64
N VAL A 46 6.84 7.22 -1.03
CA VAL A 46 6.02 6.39 -0.14
C VAL A 46 6.60 6.49 1.27
N GLY A 47 5.76 6.85 2.26
CA GLY A 47 6.13 6.89 3.66
C GLY A 47 5.96 5.54 4.34
N ILE A 48 6.95 5.10 5.13
CA ILE A 48 6.95 3.83 5.85
C ILE A 48 7.42 4.07 7.29
N ASN A 49 6.59 3.68 8.26
CA ASN A 49 6.99 3.67 9.64
C ASN A 49 7.81 2.42 9.94
N VAL A 50 8.97 2.59 10.57
CA VAL A 50 9.89 1.52 10.90
C VAL A 50 10.30 1.60 12.38
N PRO A 51 10.50 0.46 13.07
CA PRO A 51 10.91 0.47 14.47
C PRO A 51 12.39 0.88 14.67
N ASP A 52 13.23 0.64 13.66
CA ASP A 52 14.67 0.96 13.64
C ASP A 52 15.07 1.45 12.25
N ILE A 53 15.36 2.75 12.16
CA ILE A 53 15.65 3.40 10.88
C ILE A 53 17.01 2.98 10.31
N ASP A 54 18.01 2.69 11.16
CA ASP A 54 19.32 2.23 10.70
C ASP A 54 19.25 0.81 10.15
N ALA A 55 18.48 -0.06 10.76
CA ALA A 55 18.19 -1.40 10.22
C ALA A 55 17.46 -1.30 8.87
N ALA A 56 16.50 -0.40 8.75
CA ALA A 56 15.76 -0.18 7.51
C ALA A 56 16.65 0.38 6.39
N ILE A 57 17.52 1.34 6.69
CA ILE A 57 18.51 1.86 5.72
C ILE A 57 19.41 0.72 5.24
N ARG A 58 19.99 -0.07 6.13
CA ARG A 58 20.83 -1.21 5.75
C ARG A 58 20.09 -2.21 4.87
N PHE A 59 18.85 -2.52 5.22
CA PHE A 59 18.01 -3.44 4.45
C PHE A 59 17.77 -2.94 3.03
N PHE A 60 17.24 -1.73 2.86
CA PHE A 60 16.93 -1.18 1.54
C PHE A 60 18.18 -0.90 0.70
N SER A 61 19.29 -0.48 1.33
CA SER A 61 20.56 -0.30 0.64
C SER A 61 21.13 -1.63 0.12
N ALA A 62 21.11 -2.68 0.93
CA ALA A 62 21.59 -4.00 0.54
C ALA A 62 20.70 -4.65 -0.53
N LEU A 63 19.38 -4.46 -0.44
CA LEU A 63 18.41 -5.11 -1.31
C LEU A 63 18.33 -4.46 -2.70
N MET A 64 18.35 -3.13 -2.78
CA MET A 64 18.04 -2.40 -4.01
C MET A 64 18.97 -1.21 -4.27
N GLY A 65 20.10 -1.11 -3.56
CA GLY A 65 21.05 -0.02 -3.74
C GLY A 65 20.50 1.35 -3.32
N ALA A 66 19.47 1.39 -2.46
CA ALA A 66 18.87 2.64 -2.01
C ALA A 66 19.91 3.51 -1.27
N ARG A 67 19.89 4.81 -1.54
CA ARG A 67 20.83 5.79 -0.97
C ARG A 67 20.09 6.81 -0.13
N VAL A 68 20.68 7.19 1.01
CA VAL A 68 20.17 8.28 1.84
C VAL A 68 20.38 9.61 1.11
N VAL A 69 19.30 10.36 0.90
CA VAL A 69 19.35 11.71 0.29
C VAL A 69 18.94 12.80 1.28
N SER A 70 18.28 12.45 2.38
CA SER A 70 17.97 13.35 3.50
C SER A 70 17.88 12.54 4.78
N ASP A 71 18.35 13.12 5.91
CA ASP A 71 18.38 12.50 7.22
C ASP A 71 18.16 13.56 8.28
N ILE A 72 17.05 13.50 8.99
CA ILE A 72 16.61 14.57 9.88
C ILE A 72 16.14 14.01 11.22
N SER A 73 16.67 14.57 12.31
CA SER A 73 16.18 14.40 13.67
C SER A 73 15.48 15.70 14.10
N PRO A 74 14.14 15.77 14.10
CA PRO A 74 13.42 17.04 14.20
C PRO A 74 13.40 17.63 15.61
N GLY A 75 13.80 16.89 16.63
CA GLY A 75 13.66 17.28 18.02
C GLY A 75 12.21 17.16 18.51
N LYS A 76 11.87 17.92 19.56
CA LYS A 76 10.53 17.81 20.18
C LYS A 76 9.45 18.34 19.25
N ILE A 77 8.46 17.48 18.97
CA ILE A 77 7.28 17.84 18.20
C ILE A 77 6.21 18.47 19.12
N GLN A 78 5.62 19.56 18.65
CA GLN A 78 4.57 20.27 19.40
C GLN A 78 3.28 19.44 19.45
N ASP A 79 2.55 19.50 20.57
CA ASP A 79 1.30 18.75 20.77
C ASP A 79 0.23 19.12 19.74
N GLN A 80 0.23 20.37 19.25
CA GLN A 80 -0.66 20.81 18.17
C GLN A 80 -0.45 19.95 16.89
N TRP A 81 0.78 19.66 16.53
CA TRP A 81 1.10 18.83 15.37
C TRP A 81 0.63 17.39 15.58
N LYS A 82 0.88 16.83 16.76
CA LYS A 82 0.39 15.47 17.10
C LYS A 82 -1.12 15.37 16.90
N SER A 83 -1.86 16.36 17.40
CA SER A 83 -3.32 16.43 17.24
C SER A 83 -3.75 16.56 15.76
N GLN A 84 -3.11 17.44 14.99
CA GLN A 84 -3.41 17.66 13.56
C GLN A 84 -3.16 16.42 12.71
N PHE A 85 -2.06 15.70 12.97
CA PHE A 85 -1.69 14.48 12.26
C PHE A 85 -2.29 13.21 12.87
N ARG A 86 -3.14 13.35 13.89
CA ARG A 86 -3.80 12.23 14.59
C ARG A 86 -2.79 11.23 15.18
N TRP A 87 -1.64 11.73 15.66
CA TRP A 87 -0.67 10.93 16.39
C TRP A 87 -1.12 10.72 17.83
N HIS A 88 -0.63 9.66 18.46
CA HIS A 88 -0.80 9.47 19.89
C HIS A 88 -0.15 10.59 20.70
N GLY A 89 -0.71 10.94 21.84
CA GLY A 89 -0.18 12.01 22.70
C GLY A 89 1.27 11.77 23.15
N SER A 90 1.61 10.49 23.42
CA SER A 90 2.96 10.06 23.79
C SER A 90 3.93 9.94 22.63
N SER A 91 3.47 10.12 21.37
CA SER A 91 4.31 9.92 20.18
C SER A 91 5.43 10.97 20.10
N GLU A 92 6.64 10.51 19.83
CA GLU A 92 7.80 11.34 19.54
C GLU A 92 8.44 10.86 18.24
N LEU A 93 8.56 11.75 17.26
CA LEU A 93 9.28 11.47 16.02
C LEU A 93 10.77 11.57 16.28
N GLN A 94 11.46 10.43 16.26
CA GLN A 94 12.88 10.36 16.57
C GLN A 94 13.73 10.79 15.38
N ARG A 95 13.37 10.30 14.20
CA ARG A 95 14.13 10.52 12.98
C ARG A 95 13.26 10.23 11.77
N PHE A 96 13.51 10.91 10.67
CA PHE A 96 13.00 10.52 9.36
C PHE A 96 14.06 10.66 8.29
N VAL A 97 14.07 9.75 7.34
CA VAL A 97 15.09 9.60 6.32
C VAL A 97 14.46 9.40 4.96
N MET A 98 14.90 10.17 3.98
CA MET A 98 14.53 9.95 2.58
C MET A 98 15.58 9.05 1.92
N LEU A 99 15.14 7.92 1.40
CA LEU A 99 15.93 7.04 0.54
C LEU A 99 15.54 7.26 -0.91
N GLN A 100 16.52 7.25 -1.80
CA GLN A 100 16.32 7.23 -3.24
C GLN A 100 16.75 5.89 -3.82
N ILE A 101 15.88 5.30 -4.62
CA ILE A 101 16.13 4.10 -5.41
C ILE A 101 16.53 4.54 -6.83
N ASP A 102 17.39 3.77 -7.50
CA ASP A 102 17.70 4.00 -8.90
C ASP A 102 16.42 4.02 -9.74
N GLY A 103 16.33 4.96 -10.68
CA GLY A 103 15.10 5.24 -11.43
C GLY A 103 14.21 6.33 -10.83
N GLY A 104 14.61 6.95 -9.70
CA GLY A 104 13.99 8.16 -9.16
C GLY A 104 12.91 7.93 -8.09
N ALA A 105 12.47 6.69 -7.85
CA ALA A 105 11.52 6.40 -6.77
C ALA A 105 12.14 6.67 -5.38
N LYS A 106 11.32 7.14 -4.45
CA LYS A 106 11.77 7.48 -3.10
C LYS A 106 10.93 6.77 -2.04
N LEU A 107 11.59 6.38 -0.94
CA LEU A 107 10.97 5.92 0.29
C LEU A 107 11.32 6.92 1.41
N GLU A 108 10.31 7.34 2.17
CA GLU A 108 10.51 8.14 3.37
C GLU A 108 10.28 7.26 4.60
N LEU A 109 11.33 7.05 5.38
CA LEU A 109 11.29 6.21 6.57
C LEU A 109 11.09 7.09 7.79
N PHE A 110 10.14 6.70 8.67
CA PHE A 110 9.86 7.38 9.92
C PHE A 110 10.08 6.44 11.10
N GLN A 111 10.76 6.91 12.12
CA GLN A 111 10.89 6.21 13.40
C GLN A 111 10.22 7.00 14.50
N TYR A 112 9.18 6.39 15.09
CA TYR A 112 8.45 6.96 16.22
C TYR A 112 8.71 6.16 17.49
N GLN A 113 8.67 6.84 18.64
CA GLN A 113 8.64 6.23 19.97
C GLN A 113 7.46 6.78 20.76
N GLY A 114 7.06 6.09 21.83
CA GLY A 114 5.99 6.49 22.72
C GLY A 114 5.26 5.28 23.30
N SER A 115 4.71 5.42 24.50
CA SER A 115 4.04 4.31 25.21
C SER A 115 2.77 3.80 24.51
N GLU A 116 2.16 4.63 23.66
CA GLU A 116 0.96 4.28 22.88
C GLU A 116 1.28 3.92 21.41
N VAL A 117 2.55 4.10 20.97
CA VAL A 117 2.94 3.81 19.59
C VAL A 117 3.04 2.30 19.39
N ASN A 118 2.21 1.77 18.50
CA ASN A 118 2.27 0.36 18.15
C ASN A 118 3.45 0.11 17.19
N GLN A 119 4.37 -0.75 17.61
CA GLN A 119 5.54 -1.15 16.81
C GLN A 119 5.28 -2.39 15.94
N ALA A 120 4.17 -3.10 16.16
CA ALA A 120 3.78 -4.24 15.36
C ALA A 120 3.17 -3.79 14.03
N GLN A 121 3.56 -4.45 12.95
CA GLN A 121 2.91 -4.24 11.65
C GLN A 121 1.50 -4.87 11.65
N PRO A 122 0.52 -4.27 10.97
CA PRO A 122 -0.78 -4.88 10.79
C PRO A 122 -0.65 -6.17 9.95
N HIS A 123 -1.60 -7.09 10.12
CA HIS A 123 -1.73 -8.20 9.18
C HIS A 123 -2.12 -7.68 7.80
N GLY A 124 -1.75 -8.40 6.72
CA GLY A 124 -1.95 -7.95 5.34
C GLY A 124 -3.40 -7.71 4.94
N ASP A 125 -4.36 -8.27 5.69
CA ASP A 125 -5.82 -8.13 5.51
C ASP A 125 -6.47 -7.14 6.48
N ASP A 126 -5.70 -6.51 7.37
CA ASP A 126 -6.21 -5.47 8.26
C ASP A 126 -6.45 -4.14 7.51
N ALA A 127 -7.49 -3.42 7.90
CA ALA A 127 -7.73 -2.07 7.41
C ALA A 127 -6.56 -1.16 7.81
N GLY A 128 -5.91 -0.53 6.82
CA GLY A 128 -4.71 0.28 7.01
C GLY A 128 -3.41 -0.46 6.70
N ALA A 129 -3.44 -1.78 6.49
CA ALA A 129 -2.31 -2.49 5.89
C ALA A 129 -2.06 -1.97 4.48
N SER A 130 -0.80 -1.90 4.11
CA SER A 130 -0.36 -1.47 2.78
C SER A 130 0.94 -2.19 2.42
N HIS A 131 1.22 -2.25 1.12
CA HIS A 131 2.50 -2.75 0.62
C HIS A 131 3.06 -1.79 -0.44
N VAL A 132 4.34 -1.91 -0.70
CA VAL A 132 5.02 -1.25 -1.81
C VAL A 132 5.34 -2.29 -2.85
N ALA A 133 4.92 -2.07 -4.09
CA ALA A 133 5.28 -2.92 -5.22
C ALA A 133 6.51 -2.34 -5.93
N LEU A 134 7.55 -3.17 -6.08
CA LEU A 134 8.79 -2.84 -6.75
C LEU A 134 8.89 -3.64 -8.05
N ARG A 135 9.33 -2.99 -9.13
CA ARG A 135 9.53 -3.66 -10.41
C ARG A 135 10.93 -4.28 -10.49
N THR A 136 10.99 -5.53 -10.95
CA THR A 136 12.24 -6.21 -11.33
C THR A 136 12.20 -6.64 -12.80
N ALA A 137 13.36 -6.70 -13.43
CA ALA A 137 13.49 -7.27 -14.78
C ALA A 137 13.45 -8.81 -14.75
N ASP A 138 13.93 -9.43 -13.67
CA ASP A 138 14.05 -10.88 -13.51
C ASP A 138 13.58 -11.30 -12.12
N ILE A 139 12.39 -11.90 -12.06
CA ILE A 139 11.76 -12.29 -10.80
C ILE A 139 12.45 -13.52 -10.17
N ASP A 140 12.97 -14.43 -10.98
CA ASP A 140 13.62 -15.65 -10.48
C ASP A 140 14.99 -15.33 -9.88
N SER A 141 15.78 -14.49 -10.53
CA SER A 141 17.03 -13.97 -9.97
C SER A 141 16.80 -13.18 -8.69
N SER A 142 15.76 -12.34 -8.66
CA SER A 142 15.40 -11.57 -7.47
C SER A 142 15.02 -12.46 -6.30
N LEU A 143 14.20 -13.50 -6.53
CA LEU A 143 13.85 -14.50 -5.52
C LEU A 143 15.09 -15.20 -4.96
N ALA A 144 16.02 -15.60 -5.84
CA ALA A 144 17.27 -16.25 -5.44
C ALA A 144 18.14 -15.32 -4.57
N ILE A 145 18.18 -14.03 -4.86
CA ILE A 145 18.87 -13.02 -4.03
C ILE A 145 18.23 -12.93 -2.65
N LEU A 146 16.91 -12.78 -2.58
CA LEU A 146 16.19 -12.69 -1.31
C LEU A 146 16.39 -13.94 -0.43
N LYS A 147 16.31 -15.13 -1.03
CA LYS A 147 16.59 -16.39 -0.34
C LYS A 147 18.03 -16.46 0.22
N ARG A 148 19.03 -15.98 -0.52
CA ARG A 148 20.43 -15.91 -0.01
C ARG A 148 20.60 -14.93 1.13
N LEU A 149 19.80 -13.84 1.16
CA LEU A 149 19.81 -12.85 2.22
C LEU A 149 18.93 -13.25 3.42
N ASN A 150 18.38 -14.46 3.43
CA ASN A 150 17.45 -14.97 4.44
C ASN A 150 16.24 -14.06 4.68
N VAL A 151 15.76 -13.40 3.62
CA VAL A 151 14.53 -12.61 3.66
C VAL A 151 13.32 -13.53 3.66
N THR A 152 12.33 -13.26 4.49
CA THR A 152 11.11 -14.05 4.58
C THR A 152 10.28 -13.90 3.30
N ILE A 153 10.12 -14.97 2.54
CA ILE A 153 9.29 -15.05 1.35
C ILE A 153 7.89 -15.50 1.76
N LEU A 154 6.84 -14.77 1.35
CA LEU A 154 5.45 -15.06 1.73
C LEU A 154 4.77 -16.03 0.75
N ASN A 155 5.14 -16.00 -0.51
CA ASN A 155 4.66 -16.93 -1.54
C ASN A 155 5.70 -17.13 -2.64
N GLU A 156 5.68 -18.29 -3.30
CA GLU A 156 6.46 -18.48 -4.52
C GLU A 156 5.85 -17.63 -5.67
N PRO A 157 6.65 -17.27 -6.70
CA PRO A 157 6.17 -16.44 -7.79
C PRO A 157 4.91 -17.00 -8.47
N ILE A 158 3.89 -16.16 -8.60
CA ILE A 158 2.63 -16.42 -9.30
C ILE A 158 2.70 -15.72 -10.65
N THR A 159 2.17 -16.38 -11.68
CA THR A 159 2.03 -15.81 -13.02
C THR A 159 0.55 -15.60 -13.33
N ASN A 160 0.16 -14.39 -13.60
CA ASN A 160 -1.19 -14.04 -14.03
C ASN A 160 -1.43 -14.42 -15.50
N SER A 161 -2.69 -14.43 -15.93
CA SER A 161 -3.09 -14.72 -17.32
C SER A 161 -2.53 -13.71 -18.34
N ASP A 162 -2.21 -12.48 -17.93
CA ASP A 162 -1.57 -11.44 -18.73
C ASP A 162 -0.04 -11.52 -18.77
N GLY A 163 0.54 -12.54 -18.12
CA GLY A 163 1.98 -12.77 -18.07
C GLY A 163 2.74 -11.97 -17.01
N ILE A 164 2.06 -11.14 -16.23
CA ILE A 164 2.67 -10.47 -15.07
C ILE A 164 3.01 -11.53 -14.02
N ARG A 165 4.25 -11.48 -13.52
CA ARG A 165 4.71 -12.36 -12.45
C ARG A 165 4.97 -11.54 -11.20
N TRP A 166 4.61 -12.08 -10.03
CA TRP A 166 4.74 -11.39 -8.75
C TRP A 166 4.88 -12.35 -7.57
N PHE A 167 5.45 -11.85 -6.49
CA PHE A 167 5.45 -12.49 -5.17
C PHE A 167 5.67 -11.46 -4.06
N TYR A 168 5.29 -11.84 -2.85
CA TYR A 168 5.49 -11.01 -1.65
C TYR A 168 6.64 -11.56 -0.80
N PHE A 169 7.32 -10.63 -0.15
CA PHE A 169 8.30 -10.91 0.90
C PHE A 169 8.15 -9.89 2.04
N GLN A 170 8.76 -10.16 3.20
CA GLN A 170 8.72 -9.28 4.35
C GLN A 170 10.07 -8.65 4.64
N ALA A 171 10.07 -7.35 4.95
CA ALA A 171 11.19 -6.71 5.64
C ALA A 171 11.32 -7.28 7.07
N PRO A 172 12.51 -7.17 7.70
CA PRO A 172 12.75 -7.75 9.03
C PRO A 172 11.77 -7.30 10.13
N TRP A 173 11.13 -6.16 9.97
CA TRP A 173 10.14 -5.61 10.90
C TRP A 173 8.69 -5.90 10.50
N GLY A 174 8.44 -6.69 9.46
CA GLY A 174 7.11 -7.19 9.08
C GLY A 174 6.44 -6.46 7.91
N THR A 175 6.96 -5.33 7.44
CA THR A 175 6.40 -4.63 6.26
C THR A 175 6.40 -5.55 5.04
N GLN A 176 5.25 -5.69 4.40
CA GLN A 176 5.12 -6.47 3.18
C GLN A 176 5.57 -5.67 1.96
N ILE A 177 6.35 -6.32 1.12
CA ILE A 177 6.85 -5.75 -0.13
C ILE A 177 6.53 -6.74 -1.26
N GLU A 178 6.01 -6.22 -2.36
CA GLU A 178 5.74 -6.99 -3.56
C GLU A 178 6.88 -6.80 -4.57
N LEU A 179 7.29 -7.87 -5.23
CA LEU A 179 8.08 -7.79 -6.45
C LEU A 179 7.21 -8.17 -7.65
N VAL A 180 7.31 -7.34 -8.69
CA VAL A 180 6.54 -7.51 -9.93
C VAL A 180 7.49 -7.49 -11.13
N SER A 181 7.36 -8.45 -12.03
CA SER A 181 7.96 -8.38 -13.37
C SER A 181 6.86 -8.35 -14.42
N LEU A 182 7.02 -7.46 -15.40
CA LEU A 182 6.13 -7.39 -16.55
C LEU A 182 6.54 -8.45 -17.58
N PRO A 183 5.59 -8.97 -18.38
CA PRO A 183 5.93 -9.82 -19.49
C PRO A 183 6.88 -9.08 -20.44
N HIS A 184 7.87 -9.79 -20.97
CA HIS A 184 8.73 -9.22 -21.98
C HIS A 184 7.83 -8.82 -23.16
N SER A 185 7.83 -7.55 -23.57
CA SER A 185 7.22 -7.15 -24.82
C SER A 185 7.93 -7.96 -25.91
N VAL A 186 7.20 -8.90 -26.51
CA VAL A 186 7.66 -9.55 -27.74
C VAL A 186 7.78 -8.40 -28.74
N GLY A 187 9.02 -8.02 -29.05
CA GLY A 187 9.29 -6.91 -29.95
C GLY A 187 8.55 -7.14 -31.26
N GLY A 188 7.67 -6.20 -31.59
CA GLY A 188 7.07 -6.11 -32.91
C GLY A 188 8.08 -5.58 -33.91
#